data_4f7af8049de6f598c25d45bb2a407d3e
#
_entry.id   4f7af8049de6f598c25d45bb2a407d3e
#
_cell.length_a   1.000
_cell.length_b   1.000
_cell.length_c   1.000
_cell.angle_alpha   90.00
_cell.angle_beta   90.00
_cell.angle_gamma   90.00
#
_symmetry.space_group_name_H-M   'P 1'
#
loop_
_entity.id
_entity.type
_entity.pdbx_description
1 polymer ?
#
loop_
_entity_poly.entity_id
_entity_poly.type
_entity_poly.pdbx_seq_one_letter_code
_entity_poly.pdbx_strand_id
1 'polypeptide(L)'
;MIKFAKYTLGGDFMKNITNKRKYSNALKGKLNTVGKNIFNLRTEHKMSRQKLSDKLMLKGVDISTQSIYDIEVGKRTVLDYELCAIAKELDTSADELLKDFSYKLDNDNDWFTVFSI
;
A
#
# COMPACT_ATOMS: atom_id res chain seq x y z
N MET A 1 24.73 13.44 11.86
CA MET A 1 23.33 13.31 11.53
C MET A 1 22.46 14.36 12.18
N ILE A 2 22.51 15.47 11.55
CA ILE A 2 21.74 16.63 12.02
C ILE A 2 20.25 16.32 12.06
N LYS A 3 19.80 15.51 11.14
CA LYS A 3 18.40 15.17 11.06
C LYS A 3 17.90 14.38 12.26
N PHE A 4 18.76 13.59 12.85
CA PHE A 4 18.37 12.86 14.05
C PHE A 4 18.15 13.79 15.22
N ALA A 5 19.01 14.80 15.33
CA ALA A 5 18.85 15.76 16.40
C ALA A 5 17.50 16.44 16.34
N LYS A 6 17.06 16.76 15.16
CA LYS A 6 15.72 17.33 15.00
C LYS A 6 14.65 16.38 15.45
N TYR A 7 14.82 15.13 15.19
CA TYR A 7 13.80 14.15 15.51
C TYR A 7 13.66 13.92 16.99
N THR A 8 14.72 14.15 17.72
CA THR A 8 14.67 13.97 19.17
C THR A 8 14.14 15.19 19.90
N LEU A 9 13.87 16.25 19.19
CA LEU A 9 13.51 17.51 19.81
C LEU A 9 12.06 17.68 20.13
N GLY A 10 11.35 16.65 20.24
CA GLY A 10 10.16 16.95 20.84
C GLY A 10 8.88 16.44 20.33
N GLY A 11 7.88 16.84 21.07
CA GLY A 11 6.53 16.40 20.86
C GLY A 11 5.98 16.71 19.49
N ASP A 12 6.45 17.78 18.88
CA ASP A 12 5.95 18.15 17.58
C ASP A 12 6.27 17.11 16.53
N PHE A 13 7.46 16.53 16.62
CA PHE A 13 7.83 15.49 15.69
C PHE A 13 6.98 14.25 15.91
N MET A 14 6.81 13.84 17.15
CA MET A 14 6.00 12.67 17.47
C MET A 14 4.55 12.87 17.07
N LYS A 15 4.04 14.07 17.29
CA LYS A 15 2.70 14.40 16.89
C LYS A 15 2.52 14.26 15.38
N ASN A 16 3.53 14.69 14.63
CA ASN A 16 3.49 14.60 13.19
C ASN A 16 3.63 13.18 12.70
N ILE A 17 4.41 12.37 13.40
CA ILE A 17 4.59 10.96 13.01
C ILE A 17 3.29 10.20 12.98
N THR A 18 2.42 10.43 13.96
CA THR A 18 1.15 9.70 14.00
C THR A 18 0.31 9.94 12.77
N ASN A 19 0.52 11.06 12.09
CA ASN A 19 -0.24 11.41 10.91
C ASN A 19 0.57 11.33 9.63
N LYS A 20 1.84 10.98 9.72
CA LYS A 20 2.74 11.09 8.57
C LYS A 20 2.74 9.87 7.66
N ARG A 21 2.11 8.81 8.07
CA ARG A 21 2.08 7.61 7.23
C ARG A 21 1.60 7.92 5.82
N LYS A 22 0.56 8.72 5.72
CA LYS A 22 -0.03 9.08 4.43
C LYS A 22 0.80 10.10 3.65
N TYR A 23 1.86 10.60 4.25
CA TYR A 23 2.68 11.62 3.59
C TYR A 23 4.03 11.10 3.15
N SER A 24 4.18 9.80 3.06
CA SER A 24 5.41 9.26 2.52
C SER A 24 5.61 9.76 1.10
N ASN A 25 6.77 10.33 0.84
CA ASN A 25 7.08 10.84 -0.50
C ASN A 25 7.09 9.73 -1.52
N ALA A 26 7.55 8.55 -1.13
CA ALA A 26 7.60 7.42 -2.04
C ALA A 26 6.21 7.00 -2.50
N LEU A 27 5.21 7.21 -1.66
CA LEU A 27 3.84 6.82 -1.97
C LEU A 27 3.01 7.96 -2.54
N LYS A 28 3.55 9.17 -2.56
CA LYS A 28 2.88 10.35 -3.11
C LYS A 28 1.48 10.56 -2.54
N GLY A 29 1.38 10.44 -1.23
CA GLY A 29 0.12 10.66 -0.53
C GLY A 29 -0.79 9.46 -0.46
N LYS A 30 -0.44 8.35 -1.09
CA LYS A 30 -1.22 7.13 -1.02
C LYS A 30 -0.80 6.30 0.19
N LEU A 31 -1.68 5.43 0.64
CA LEU A 31 -1.40 4.58 1.79
C LEU A 31 -1.00 3.16 1.40
N ASN A 32 -0.96 2.86 0.12
CA ASN A 32 -0.47 1.58 -0.36
C ASN A 32 0.06 1.74 -1.78
N THR A 33 0.75 0.72 -2.29
CA THR A 33 1.34 0.74 -3.62
C THR A 33 0.67 -0.24 -4.57
N VAL A 34 -0.33 -0.98 -4.09
CA VAL A 34 -0.91 -2.11 -4.84
C VAL A 34 -2.32 -1.83 -5.36
N GLY A 35 -2.93 -0.73 -4.93
CA GLY A 35 -4.33 -0.50 -5.24
C GLY A 35 -4.66 -0.51 -6.72
N LYS A 36 -3.83 0.12 -7.53
CA LYS A 36 -4.06 0.17 -8.97
C LYS A 36 -3.96 -1.22 -9.59
N ASN A 37 -2.97 -2.01 -9.18
CA ASN A 37 -2.81 -3.35 -9.70
C ASN A 37 -3.96 -4.26 -9.28
N ILE A 38 -4.45 -4.09 -8.06
CA ILE A 38 -5.62 -4.82 -7.59
C ILE A 38 -6.83 -4.47 -8.44
N PHE A 39 -7.06 -3.18 -8.67
CA PHE A 39 -8.16 -2.73 -9.51
C PHE A 39 -8.07 -3.34 -10.91
N ASN A 40 -6.89 -3.27 -11.52
CA ASN A 40 -6.68 -3.76 -12.87
C ASN A 40 -6.95 -5.26 -12.98
N LEU A 41 -6.38 -6.04 -12.06
CA LEU A 41 -6.57 -7.48 -12.09
C LEU A 41 -8.01 -7.88 -11.78
N ARG A 42 -8.63 -7.20 -10.82
CA ARG A 42 -10.01 -7.47 -10.49
C ARG A 42 -10.92 -7.24 -11.69
N THR A 43 -10.76 -6.12 -12.36
CA THR A 43 -11.58 -5.79 -13.53
C THR A 43 -11.26 -6.71 -14.71
N GLU A 44 -10.02 -7.11 -14.86
CA GLU A 44 -9.61 -8.06 -15.89
C GLU A 44 -10.31 -9.41 -15.69
N HIS A 45 -10.44 -9.83 -14.44
CA HIS A 45 -11.16 -11.05 -14.08
C HIS A 45 -12.67 -10.85 -14.06
N LYS A 46 -13.16 -9.66 -14.39
CA LYS A 46 -14.57 -9.33 -14.38
C LYS A 46 -15.21 -9.60 -13.01
N MET A 47 -14.46 -9.32 -11.98
CA MET A 47 -14.88 -9.58 -10.60
C MET A 47 -15.29 -8.27 -9.95
N SER A 48 -16.48 -8.23 -9.36
CA SER A 48 -16.92 -7.06 -8.61
C SER A 48 -16.17 -6.98 -7.28
N ARG A 49 -16.19 -5.79 -6.68
CA ARG A 49 -15.62 -5.64 -5.33
C ARG A 49 -16.36 -6.50 -4.32
N GLN A 50 -17.68 -6.61 -4.49
CA GLN A 50 -18.47 -7.45 -3.61
C GLN A 50 -18.05 -8.91 -3.72
N LYS A 51 -17.81 -9.38 -4.93
CA LYS A 51 -17.38 -10.76 -5.16
C LYS A 51 -16.02 -11.00 -4.49
N LEU A 52 -15.11 -10.07 -4.65
CA LEU A 52 -13.80 -10.19 -4.02
C LEU A 52 -13.93 -10.21 -2.50
N SER A 53 -14.75 -9.31 -1.95
CA SER A 53 -15.00 -9.26 -0.52
C SER A 53 -15.54 -10.60 -0.01
N ASP A 54 -16.50 -11.17 -0.73
CA ASP A 54 -17.10 -12.45 -0.35
C ASP A 54 -16.08 -13.58 -0.36
N LYS A 55 -15.24 -13.62 -1.40
CA LYS A 55 -14.22 -14.65 -1.50
C LYS A 55 -13.18 -14.54 -0.37
N LEU A 56 -12.80 -13.33 -0.03
CA LEU A 56 -11.86 -13.10 1.05
C LEU A 56 -12.47 -13.52 2.39
N MET A 57 -13.73 -13.22 2.59
CA MET A 57 -14.43 -13.59 3.84
C MET A 57 -14.42 -15.10 4.02
N LEU A 58 -14.61 -15.86 2.95
CA LEU A 58 -14.57 -17.32 3.01
C LEU A 58 -13.20 -17.84 3.43
N LYS A 59 -12.17 -17.06 3.26
CA LYS A 59 -10.82 -17.42 3.71
C LYS A 59 -10.48 -16.84 5.08
N GLY A 60 -11.46 -16.21 5.72
CA GLY A 60 -11.24 -15.62 7.04
C GLY A 60 -10.61 -14.23 7.00
N VAL A 61 -10.57 -13.61 5.83
CA VAL A 61 -9.99 -12.27 5.68
C VAL A 61 -11.14 -11.29 5.48
N ASP A 62 -11.40 -10.51 6.51
CA ASP A 62 -12.56 -9.63 6.55
C ASP A 62 -12.21 -8.26 5.97
N ILE A 63 -12.49 -8.08 4.69
CA ILE A 63 -12.30 -6.80 4.01
C ILE A 63 -13.62 -6.48 3.31
N SER A 64 -14.25 -5.41 3.72
CA SER A 64 -15.53 -5.01 3.16
C SER A 64 -15.39 -4.48 1.74
N THR A 65 -16.50 -4.41 1.02
CA THR A 65 -16.54 -3.83 -0.33
C THR A 65 -16.00 -2.41 -0.33
N GLN A 66 -16.40 -1.61 0.66
CA GLN A 66 -15.92 -0.24 0.78
C GLN A 66 -14.41 -0.20 1.04
N SER A 67 -13.92 -1.11 1.88
CA SER A 67 -12.48 -1.18 2.16
C SER A 67 -11.70 -1.55 0.92
N ILE A 68 -12.23 -2.42 0.06
CA ILE A 68 -11.59 -2.76 -1.19
C ILE A 68 -11.50 -1.53 -2.08
N TYR A 69 -12.57 -0.76 -2.16
CA TYR A 69 -12.54 0.50 -2.90
C TYR A 69 -11.46 1.42 -2.35
N ASP A 70 -11.40 1.57 -1.03
CA ASP A 70 -10.41 2.44 -0.39
C ASP A 70 -8.98 1.99 -0.69
N ILE A 71 -8.75 0.68 -0.74
CA ILE A 71 -7.46 0.15 -1.13
C ILE A 71 -7.15 0.54 -2.57
N GLU A 72 -8.11 0.37 -3.47
CA GLU A 72 -7.90 0.61 -4.90
C GLU A 72 -7.56 2.06 -5.19
N VAL A 73 -8.11 2.99 -4.42
CA VAL A 73 -7.82 4.41 -4.62
C VAL A 73 -6.70 4.93 -3.72
N GLY A 74 -6.11 4.06 -2.91
CA GLY A 74 -4.96 4.42 -2.09
C GLY A 74 -5.28 5.10 -0.77
N LYS A 75 -6.52 4.99 -0.30
CA LYS A 75 -6.95 5.62 0.95
C LYS A 75 -6.83 4.71 2.17
N ARG A 76 -6.36 3.51 1.98
CA ARG A 76 -6.27 2.52 3.05
C ARG A 76 -4.97 1.76 2.92
N THR A 77 -4.35 1.43 4.05
CA THR A 77 -3.18 0.54 4.04
C THR A 77 -3.64 -0.88 3.80
N VAL A 78 -2.72 -1.71 3.32
CA VAL A 78 -2.96 -3.13 3.11
C VAL A 78 -1.99 -3.88 4.00
N LEU A 79 -2.51 -4.76 4.85
CA LEU A 79 -1.68 -5.58 5.71
C LEU A 79 -1.10 -6.73 4.89
N ASP A 80 0.02 -7.27 5.37
CA ASP A 80 0.74 -8.29 4.61
C ASP A 80 -0.13 -9.52 4.31
N TYR A 81 -0.88 -10.01 5.29
CA TYR A 81 -1.72 -11.18 5.07
C TYR A 81 -2.90 -10.86 4.14
N GLU A 82 -3.39 -9.60 4.20
CA GLU A 82 -4.44 -9.16 3.29
C GLU A 82 -3.94 -9.18 1.85
N LEU A 83 -2.72 -8.69 1.66
CA LEU A 83 -2.10 -8.66 0.35
C LEU A 83 -1.98 -10.07 -0.23
N CYS A 84 -1.51 -11.01 0.58
CA CYS A 84 -1.39 -12.40 0.15
C CYS A 84 -2.75 -13.00 -0.23
N ALA A 85 -3.76 -12.73 0.58
CA ALA A 85 -5.09 -13.27 0.32
C ALA A 85 -5.69 -12.69 -0.96
N ILE A 86 -5.55 -11.37 -1.14
CA ILE A 86 -6.05 -10.71 -2.35
C ILE A 86 -5.35 -11.28 -3.58
N ALA A 87 -4.03 -11.43 -3.51
CA ALA A 87 -3.26 -11.97 -4.63
C ALA A 87 -3.77 -13.34 -5.03
N LYS A 88 -4.04 -14.20 -4.05
CA LYS A 88 -4.55 -15.54 -4.35
C LYS A 88 -5.91 -15.50 -5.02
N GLU A 89 -6.79 -14.64 -4.56
CA GLU A 89 -8.12 -14.55 -5.16
C GLU A 89 -8.09 -13.96 -6.55
N LEU A 90 -7.06 -13.19 -6.87
CA LEU A 90 -6.88 -12.61 -8.19
C LEU A 90 -5.93 -13.45 -9.07
N ASP A 91 -5.59 -14.65 -8.61
CA ASP A 91 -4.74 -15.58 -9.34
C ASP A 91 -3.39 -14.98 -9.70
N THR A 92 -2.78 -14.31 -8.72
CA THR A 92 -1.49 -13.68 -8.90
C THR A 92 -0.66 -13.84 -7.63
N SER A 93 0.48 -13.19 -7.55
CA SER A 93 1.34 -13.23 -6.38
C SER A 93 1.46 -11.84 -5.76
N ALA A 94 1.87 -11.80 -4.50
CA ALA A 94 2.14 -10.53 -3.84
C ALA A 94 3.26 -9.78 -4.57
N ASP A 95 4.28 -10.50 -5.05
CA ASP A 95 5.36 -9.88 -5.81
C ASP A 95 4.85 -9.18 -7.06
N GLU A 96 3.92 -9.83 -7.74
CA GLU A 96 3.35 -9.26 -8.96
C GLU A 96 2.56 -7.99 -8.65
N LEU A 97 1.82 -7.97 -7.54
CA LEU A 97 1.09 -6.78 -7.15
C LEU A 97 2.01 -5.63 -6.75
N LEU A 98 3.19 -5.95 -6.25
CA LEU A 98 4.15 -4.95 -5.77
C LEU A 98 5.17 -4.53 -6.83
N LYS A 99 5.16 -5.15 -7.99
CA LYS A 99 6.25 -5.01 -8.96
C LYS A 99 6.53 -3.58 -9.40
N ASP A 100 5.49 -2.77 -9.57
CA ASP A 100 5.67 -1.42 -10.07
C ASP A 100 6.44 -0.56 -9.07
N PHE A 101 6.13 -0.73 -7.80
CA PHE A 101 6.83 0.03 -6.76
C PHE A 101 8.26 -0.46 -6.59
N SER A 102 8.46 -1.76 -6.63
CA SER A 102 9.80 -2.34 -6.53
C SER A 102 10.67 -1.84 -7.68
N TYR A 103 10.13 -1.87 -8.89
CA TYR A 103 10.83 -1.36 -10.06
C TYR A 103 11.19 0.11 -9.88
N LYS A 104 10.28 0.89 -9.36
CA LYS A 104 10.49 2.31 -9.15
C LYS A 104 11.62 2.56 -8.15
N LEU A 105 11.65 1.81 -7.07
CA LEU A 105 12.71 1.92 -6.08
C LEU A 105 14.09 1.61 -6.69
N ASP A 106 14.13 0.63 -7.56
CA ASP A 106 15.37 0.21 -8.18
C ASP A 106 15.89 1.22 -9.20
N ASN A 107 14.99 1.93 -9.85
CA ASN A 107 15.30 2.79 -10.99
C ASN A 107 15.15 4.27 -10.73
N ASP A 108 14.68 4.65 -9.55
CA ASP A 108 14.47 6.05 -9.19
C ASP A 108 15.58 6.52 -8.28
N ASN A 109 16.49 7.29 -8.84
CA ASN A 109 17.62 7.80 -8.08
C ASN A 109 17.22 8.76 -6.96
N ASP A 110 16.04 9.34 -7.07
CA ASP A 110 15.57 10.27 -6.06
C ASP A 110 15.38 9.56 -4.72
N TRP A 111 14.85 8.34 -4.76
CA TRP A 111 14.70 7.54 -3.56
C TRP A 111 16.05 7.32 -2.88
N PHE A 112 17.00 6.89 -3.67
CA PHE A 112 18.31 6.57 -3.16
C PHE A 112 19.03 7.81 -2.64
N THR A 113 18.88 8.92 -3.33
CA THR A 113 19.51 10.17 -2.95
C THR A 113 19.02 10.66 -1.59
N VAL A 114 17.73 10.53 -1.35
CA VAL A 114 17.13 10.95 -0.08
C VAL A 114 17.76 10.23 1.09
N PHE A 115 18.11 8.96 0.92
CA PHE A 115 18.69 8.18 2.00
C PHE A 115 20.20 8.18 2.03
N SER A 116 20.84 8.70 1.01
CA SER A 116 22.29 8.79 0.97
C SER A 116 22.82 10.00 1.71
N ILE A 117 21.99 10.96 1.89
CA ILE A 117 22.37 12.18 2.57
C ILE A 117 22.20 12.03 4.06
#